data_287482a54cb73b1e6658f52423812734
#
_entry.id   287482a54cb73b1e6658f52423812734
#
_cell.length_a   1.000
_cell.length_b   1.000
_cell.length_c   1.000
_cell.angle_alpha   90.00
_cell.angle_beta   90.00
_cell.angle_gamma   90.00
#
_symmetry.space_group_name_H-M   'P 1'
#
loop_
_entity.id
_entity.type
_entity.pdbx_description
1 polymer ?
#
loop_
_entity_poly.entity_id
_entity_poly.type
_entity_poly.pdbx_seq_one_letter_code
_entity_poly.pdbx_strand_id
1 'polypeptide(L)'
;MKTALLHYWLTNMRGGEKVFAALGEMFPAADVFTHAYKADRVTGLSSHVVRESFIARLPMGRRRPQAYVWLMPYASRRLDLREYDLIVSSESGPIKGITKRSDQRHVCYCHSPMRYVWDMYDQYYAAAGLGGKLAMKIFRRHLQYHDLKSAEAVDQFVANSRFVAARIKRIYGRDSAVVHPPVEVEFFSDETCGTECRAHDGASIIPFEAGSYYLYSGELRAYKRPDMAVEACVRMGKKLVVIGNGKMREKLEKSVGRNNNIKFLGRVSDEVLKAAYANAKALLFPGVEDFGIVPVEAQAAGTPVVALGKGGVLDSVIPGETGLFYEEETVEGLCGAIEGFEVGGGRWNDCSVVAAACRANAANFSKERFLSHMRLSIAPGG
;
A
#
# COMPACT_ATOMS: atom_id res chain seq x y z
N MET A 1 -21.54 -11.26 -19.89
CA MET A 1 -20.31 -10.49 -20.08
C MET A 1 -19.17 -11.31 -19.48
N LYS A 2 -18.29 -11.84 -20.33
CA LYS A 2 -17.12 -12.62 -19.91
C LYS A 2 -16.02 -11.66 -19.46
N THR A 3 -15.47 -11.86 -18.25
CA THR A 3 -14.52 -10.93 -17.65
C THR A 3 -13.14 -11.56 -17.51
N ALA A 4 -12.09 -10.78 -17.78
CA ALA A 4 -10.70 -11.10 -17.49
C ALA A 4 -10.14 -10.16 -16.42
N LEU A 5 -9.52 -10.71 -15.39
CA LEU A 5 -8.79 -9.97 -14.37
C LEU A 5 -7.29 -10.08 -14.62
N LEU A 6 -6.58 -8.96 -14.65
CA LEU A 6 -5.16 -8.90 -14.93
C LEU A 6 -4.39 -8.32 -13.75
N HIS A 7 -3.30 -8.98 -13.34
CA HIS A 7 -2.34 -8.45 -12.37
C HIS A 7 -0.90 -8.76 -12.78
N TYR A 8 0.02 -7.82 -12.57
CA TYR A 8 1.38 -7.94 -13.11
C TYR A 8 2.16 -9.16 -12.57
N TRP A 9 2.09 -9.50 -11.29
CA TRP A 9 2.54 -10.78 -10.71
C TRP A 9 1.86 -11.05 -9.36
N LEU A 10 1.57 -12.31 -9.11
CA LEU A 10 0.87 -12.81 -7.92
C LEU A 10 1.82 -13.77 -7.17
N THR A 11 2.81 -13.21 -6.48
CA THR A 11 3.86 -14.00 -5.82
C THR A 11 3.93 -13.84 -4.31
N ASN A 12 3.20 -12.90 -3.73
CA ASN A 12 3.02 -12.66 -2.30
C ASN A 12 1.67 -11.95 -2.09
N MET A 13 1.17 -11.90 -0.85
CA MET A 13 0.03 -11.05 -0.47
C MET A 13 0.54 -9.74 0.11
N ARG A 14 0.31 -8.64 -0.60
CA ARG A 14 0.56 -7.26 -0.19
C ARG A 14 -0.67 -6.40 -0.50
N GLY A 15 -0.61 -5.09 -0.29
CA GLY A 15 -1.75 -4.20 -0.52
C GLY A 15 -2.35 -4.30 -1.94
N GLY A 16 -1.52 -4.39 -2.97
CA GLY A 16 -2.01 -4.54 -4.35
C GLY A 16 -2.69 -5.87 -4.61
N GLU A 17 -2.14 -6.95 -4.07
CA GLU A 17 -2.73 -8.28 -4.20
C GLU A 17 -4.01 -8.45 -3.35
N LYS A 18 -4.13 -7.75 -2.20
CA LYS A 18 -5.38 -7.68 -1.44
C LYS A 18 -6.49 -6.99 -2.24
N VAL A 19 -6.18 -5.88 -2.91
CA VAL A 19 -7.10 -5.22 -3.86
C VAL A 19 -7.50 -6.17 -4.98
N PHE A 20 -6.54 -6.89 -5.54
CA PHE A 20 -6.82 -7.83 -6.63
C PHE A 20 -7.70 -9.00 -6.17
N ALA A 21 -7.50 -9.51 -4.96
CA ALA A 21 -8.37 -10.53 -4.37
C ALA A 21 -9.81 -10.02 -4.21
N ALA A 22 -10.00 -8.77 -3.76
CA ALA A 22 -11.33 -8.16 -3.68
C ALA A 22 -11.99 -7.99 -5.06
N LEU A 23 -11.21 -7.69 -6.11
CA LEU A 23 -11.72 -7.71 -7.49
C LEU A 23 -12.10 -9.15 -7.93
N GLY A 24 -11.35 -10.17 -7.49
CA GLY A 24 -11.70 -11.58 -7.70
C GLY A 24 -13.06 -11.93 -7.10
N GLU A 25 -13.31 -11.51 -5.86
CA GLU A 25 -14.62 -11.69 -5.21
C GLU A 25 -15.76 -10.98 -5.99
N MET A 26 -15.50 -9.83 -6.59
CA MET A 26 -16.47 -9.11 -7.40
C MET A 26 -16.79 -9.82 -8.73
N PHE A 27 -15.83 -10.58 -9.27
CA PHE A 27 -15.94 -11.31 -10.52
C PHE A 27 -15.59 -12.80 -10.35
N PRO A 28 -16.41 -13.59 -9.63
CA PRO A 28 -16.05 -14.97 -9.26
C PRO A 28 -15.90 -15.94 -10.46
N ALA A 29 -16.49 -15.60 -11.61
CA ALA A 29 -16.39 -16.36 -12.86
C ALA A 29 -15.30 -15.84 -13.81
N ALA A 30 -14.48 -14.87 -13.39
CA ALA A 30 -13.44 -14.32 -14.26
C ALA A 30 -12.22 -15.22 -14.34
N ASP A 31 -11.59 -15.29 -15.51
CA ASP A 31 -10.23 -15.83 -15.67
C ASP A 31 -9.20 -14.79 -15.22
N VAL A 32 -8.15 -15.26 -14.56
CA VAL A 32 -7.05 -14.42 -14.06
C VAL A 32 -5.83 -14.56 -14.96
N PHE A 33 -5.25 -13.43 -15.37
CA PHE A 33 -4.03 -13.38 -16.18
C PHE A 33 -2.91 -12.66 -15.41
N THR A 34 -1.71 -13.25 -15.41
CA THR A 34 -0.56 -12.69 -14.71
C THR A 34 0.76 -13.10 -15.38
N HIS A 35 1.86 -12.42 -15.03
CA HIS A 35 3.18 -12.84 -15.49
C HIS A 35 3.79 -13.96 -14.66
N ALA A 36 3.43 -14.05 -13.38
CA ALA A 36 3.92 -15.09 -12.47
C ALA A 36 2.95 -15.32 -11.32
N TYR A 37 2.68 -16.57 -10.99
CA TYR A 37 1.75 -16.97 -9.93
C TYR A 37 2.38 -17.98 -8.97
N LYS A 38 2.12 -17.80 -7.67
CA LYS A 38 2.45 -18.72 -6.58
C LYS A 38 1.21 -18.97 -5.74
N ALA A 39 0.54 -20.09 -6.01
CA ALA A 39 -0.71 -20.47 -5.35
C ALA A 39 -0.56 -20.63 -3.81
N ASP A 40 0.62 -21.06 -3.35
CA ASP A 40 0.95 -21.22 -1.94
C ASP A 40 1.11 -19.90 -1.17
N ARG A 41 1.12 -18.76 -1.87
CA ARG A 41 1.39 -17.43 -1.29
C ARG A 41 0.32 -16.38 -1.57
N VAL A 42 -0.66 -16.73 -2.41
CA VAL A 42 -1.73 -15.79 -2.79
C VAL A 42 -3.05 -16.45 -2.48
N THR A 43 -3.83 -15.84 -1.61
CA THR A 43 -5.16 -16.30 -1.19
C THR A 43 -6.26 -15.55 -1.94
N GLY A 44 -7.50 -16.05 -1.89
CA GLY A 44 -8.67 -15.42 -2.50
C GLY A 44 -8.84 -15.65 -4.00
N LEU A 45 -8.01 -16.50 -4.64
CA LEU A 45 -8.09 -16.80 -6.06
C LEU A 45 -8.28 -18.30 -6.35
N SER A 46 -8.59 -19.12 -5.36
CA SER A 46 -8.68 -20.58 -5.50
C SER A 46 -9.79 -21.05 -6.45
N SER A 47 -10.84 -20.26 -6.64
CA SER A 47 -11.94 -20.53 -7.58
C SER A 47 -11.67 -20.06 -9.02
N HIS A 48 -10.58 -19.33 -9.26
CA HIS A 48 -10.29 -18.75 -10.56
C HIS A 48 -9.33 -19.60 -11.38
N VAL A 49 -9.53 -19.62 -12.69
CA VAL A 49 -8.53 -20.17 -13.62
C VAL A 49 -7.42 -19.14 -13.81
N VAL A 50 -6.21 -19.46 -13.32
CA VAL A 50 -5.05 -18.56 -13.43
C VAL A 50 -4.19 -18.94 -14.63
N ARG A 51 -4.02 -18.00 -15.55
CA ARG A 51 -3.22 -18.14 -16.78
C ARG A 51 -1.96 -17.28 -16.69
N GLU A 52 -0.81 -17.92 -16.76
CA GLU A 52 0.48 -17.21 -16.71
C GLU A 52 0.99 -16.91 -18.14
N SER A 53 1.64 -15.76 -18.29
CA SER A 53 2.37 -15.45 -19.52
C SER A 53 3.63 -16.31 -19.65
N PHE A 54 4.32 -16.24 -20.80
CA PHE A 54 5.56 -16.98 -21.02
C PHE A 54 6.69 -16.60 -20.03
N ILE A 55 6.61 -15.44 -19.36
CA ILE A 55 7.57 -15.03 -18.33
C ILE A 55 7.72 -16.07 -17.21
N ALA A 56 6.62 -16.72 -16.82
CA ALA A 56 6.64 -17.76 -15.80
C ALA A 56 7.51 -18.99 -16.18
N ARG A 57 7.72 -19.21 -17.48
CA ARG A 57 8.50 -20.34 -18.02
C ARG A 57 9.99 -20.01 -18.17
N LEU A 58 10.37 -18.75 -18.03
CA LEU A 58 11.78 -18.32 -18.09
C LEU A 58 12.53 -18.73 -16.82
N PRO A 59 13.87 -18.89 -16.86
CA PRO A 59 14.66 -19.19 -15.68
C PRO A 59 14.36 -18.23 -14.53
N MET A 60 14.01 -18.75 -13.36
CA MET A 60 13.62 -17.94 -12.18
C MET A 60 12.37 -17.04 -12.40
N GLY A 61 11.64 -17.11 -13.50
CA GLY A 61 10.52 -16.23 -13.85
C GLY A 61 9.45 -16.14 -12.76
N ARG A 62 9.03 -17.27 -12.16
CA ARG A 62 8.09 -17.29 -11.02
C ARG A 62 8.72 -16.80 -9.69
N ARG A 63 10.05 -16.93 -9.51
CA ARG A 63 10.72 -16.55 -8.27
C ARG A 63 11.10 -15.08 -8.23
N ARG A 64 11.51 -14.53 -9.39
CA ARG A 64 11.99 -13.15 -9.56
C ARG A 64 11.43 -12.52 -10.84
N PRO A 65 10.10 -12.39 -11.00
CA PRO A 65 9.49 -11.86 -12.22
C PRO A 65 10.01 -10.45 -12.56
N GLN A 66 10.38 -9.65 -11.55
CA GLN A 66 10.94 -8.32 -11.73
C GLN A 66 12.24 -8.28 -12.55
N ALA A 67 12.97 -9.39 -12.67
CA ALA A 67 14.15 -9.47 -13.53
C ALA A 67 13.79 -9.39 -15.04
N TYR A 68 12.55 -9.68 -15.37
CA TYR A 68 12.01 -9.69 -16.74
C TYR A 68 11.05 -8.52 -17.02
N VAL A 69 11.04 -7.49 -16.18
CA VAL A 69 10.12 -6.34 -16.32
C VAL A 69 10.24 -5.67 -17.70
N TRP A 70 11.42 -5.65 -18.29
CA TRP A 70 11.69 -5.11 -19.62
C TRP A 70 11.03 -5.90 -20.76
N LEU A 71 10.73 -7.19 -20.52
CA LEU A 71 10.08 -8.12 -21.46
C LEU A 71 8.55 -8.18 -21.26
N MET A 72 8.06 -7.74 -20.12
CA MET A 72 6.63 -7.81 -19.77
C MET A 72 5.71 -7.04 -20.73
N PRO A 73 6.06 -5.86 -21.27
CA PRO A 73 5.22 -5.19 -22.28
C PRO A 73 4.93 -6.08 -23.50
N TYR A 74 5.89 -6.90 -23.88
CA TYR A 74 5.73 -7.86 -24.97
C TYR A 74 4.91 -9.09 -24.54
N ALA A 75 5.10 -9.55 -23.31
CA ALA A 75 4.33 -10.65 -22.74
C ALA A 75 2.85 -10.31 -22.58
N SER A 76 2.54 -9.07 -22.13
CA SER A 76 1.16 -8.59 -21.98
C SER A 76 0.39 -8.57 -23.29
N ARG A 77 1.02 -8.14 -24.39
CA ARG A 77 0.41 -8.13 -25.74
C ARG A 77 0.08 -9.51 -26.29
N ARG A 78 0.70 -10.57 -25.74
CA ARG A 78 0.49 -11.96 -26.15
C ARG A 78 -0.52 -12.73 -25.30
N LEU A 79 -1.12 -12.08 -24.32
CA LEU A 79 -2.23 -12.66 -23.59
C LEU A 79 -3.43 -12.77 -24.55
N ASP A 80 -4.02 -13.96 -24.63
CA ASP A 80 -5.21 -14.17 -25.45
C ASP A 80 -6.45 -13.74 -24.68
N LEU A 81 -6.91 -12.54 -24.99
CA LEU A 81 -8.07 -11.90 -24.35
C LEU A 81 -9.26 -11.77 -25.32
N ARG A 82 -9.24 -12.45 -26.46
CA ARG A 82 -10.26 -12.30 -27.52
C ARG A 82 -11.67 -12.71 -27.10
N GLU A 83 -11.80 -13.60 -26.11
CA GLU A 83 -13.10 -14.11 -25.66
C GLU A 83 -13.78 -13.25 -24.58
N TYR A 84 -13.11 -12.21 -24.07
CA TYR A 84 -13.60 -11.42 -22.94
C TYR A 84 -14.22 -10.11 -23.45
N ASP A 85 -15.30 -9.69 -22.77
CA ASP A 85 -16.00 -8.44 -23.06
C ASP A 85 -15.46 -7.31 -22.18
N LEU A 86 -15.13 -7.64 -20.90
CA LEU A 86 -14.58 -6.73 -19.91
C LEU A 86 -13.20 -7.23 -19.48
N ILE A 87 -12.26 -6.30 -19.46
CA ILE A 87 -10.91 -6.51 -18.95
C ILE A 87 -10.69 -5.54 -17.80
N VAL A 88 -10.35 -6.07 -16.62
CA VAL A 88 -10.01 -5.25 -15.44
C VAL A 88 -8.56 -5.54 -15.07
N SER A 89 -7.70 -4.55 -15.25
CA SER A 89 -6.30 -4.66 -14.82
C SER A 89 -6.08 -3.94 -13.48
N SER A 90 -5.36 -4.59 -12.56
CA SER A 90 -4.91 -4.02 -11.29
C SER A 90 -3.39 -3.94 -11.33
N GLU A 91 -2.81 -2.72 -11.35
CA GLU A 91 -1.40 -2.61 -11.68
C GLU A 91 -0.62 -1.47 -11.02
N SER A 92 0.69 -1.73 -10.87
CA SER A 92 1.75 -0.74 -10.79
C SER A 92 2.95 -1.16 -11.67
N GLY A 93 2.68 -1.93 -12.71
CA GLY A 93 3.64 -2.55 -13.63
C GLY A 93 3.08 -2.66 -15.04
N PRO A 94 3.76 -3.33 -15.98
CA PRO A 94 3.41 -3.27 -17.39
C PRO A 94 2.38 -4.32 -17.83
N ILE A 95 1.29 -4.56 -17.05
CA ILE A 95 0.25 -5.53 -17.44
C ILE A 95 -0.88 -4.92 -18.27
N LYS A 96 -1.17 -3.61 -18.16
CA LYS A 96 -2.24 -2.95 -18.94
C LYS A 96 -1.96 -2.88 -20.44
N GLY A 97 -0.71 -3.15 -20.87
CA GLY A 97 -0.26 -3.10 -22.25
C GLY A 97 -0.74 -4.29 -23.09
N ILE A 98 -2.03 -4.58 -23.05
CA ILE A 98 -2.67 -5.70 -23.78
C ILE A 98 -3.05 -5.32 -25.21
N THR A 99 -3.35 -6.35 -26.02
CA THR A 99 -4.05 -6.18 -27.29
C THR A 99 -5.52 -6.50 -27.06
N LYS A 100 -6.41 -5.55 -27.38
CA LYS A 100 -7.87 -5.71 -27.27
C LYS A 100 -8.57 -5.45 -28.59
N ARG A 101 -9.79 -5.98 -28.75
CA ARG A 101 -10.73 -5.63 -29.83
C ARG A 101 -11.36 -4.26 -29.49
N SER A 102 -11.93 -3.59 -30.51
CA SER A 102 -12.57 -2.28 -30.35
C SER A 102 -13.84 -2.29 -29.49
N ASP A 103 -14.52 -3.45 -29.43
CA ASP A 103 -15.74 -3.67 -28.65
C ASP A 103 -15.48 -4.13 -27.20
N GLN A 104 -14.22 -4.41 -26.83
CA GLN A 104 -13.85 -4.77 -25.48
C GLN A 104 -13.62 -3.51 -24.62
N ARG A 105 -14.11 -3.55 -23.38
CA ARG A 105 -13.86 -2.48 -22.41
C ARG A 105 -12.70 -2.86 -21.49
N HIS A 106 -11.74 -1.93 -21.32
CA HIS A 106 -10.61 -2.08 -20.42
C HIS A 106 -10.63 -1.03 -19.33
N VAL A 107 -10.86 -1.45 -18.09
CA VAL A 107 -10.77 -0.62 -16.88
C VAL A 107 -9.47 -0.95 -16.15
N CYS A 108 -8.66 0.07 -15.85
CA CYS A 108 -7.38 -0.10 -15.16
C CYS A 108 -7.44 0.50 -13.76
N TYR A 109 -7.46 -0.36 -12.73
CA TYR A 109 -7.20 0.07 -11.37
C TYR A 109 -5.71 0.28 -11.18
N CYS A 110 -5.29 1.52 -11.14
CA CYS A 110 -3.90 1.93 -11.12
C CYS A 110 -3.46 2.22 -9.67
N HIS A 111 -2.62 1.35 -9.11
CA HIS A 111 -2.01 1.61 -7.80
C HIS A 111 -1.00 2.74 -7.89
N SER A 112 -0.30 2.85 -8.99
CA SER A 112 0.59 3.95 -9.39
C SER A 112 1.10 3.72 -10.80
N PRO A 113 1.29 4.76 -11.63
CA PRO A 113 2.20 4.67 -12.77
C PRO A 113 3.56 4.11 -12.33
N MET A 114 4.25 3.38 -13.22
CA MET A 114 5.47 2.63 -12.86
C MET A 114 6.52 3.51 -12.15
N ARG A 115 6.49 3.55 -10.80
CA ARG A 115 7.32 4.44 -9.96
C ARG A 115 8.81 4.38 -10.29
N TYR A 116 9.32 3.17 -10.59
CA TYR A 116 10.73 2.91 -10.85
C TYR A 116 11.24 3.44 -12.20
N VAL A 117 10.35 3.91 -13.09
CA VAL A 117 10.74 4.58 -14.34
C VAL A 117 10.36 6.06 -14.36
N TRP A 118 9.42 6.48 -13.48
CA TRP A 118 8.95 7.86 -13.36
C TRP A 118 9.48 8.52 -12.08
N ASP A 119 8.62 8.74 -11.09
CA ASP A 119 8.86 9.62 -9.94
C ASP A 119 9.92 9.15 -8.96
N MET A 120 10.08 7.84 -8.80
CA MET A 120 11.01 7.25 -7.84
C MET A 120 12.25 6.61 -8.51
N TYR A 121 12.50 6.96 -9.76
CA TYR A 121 13.64 6.37 -10.49
C TYR A 121 14.94 6.50 -9.74
N ASP A 122 15.29 7.69 -9.27
CA ASP A 122 16.56 7.95 -8.58
C ASP A 122 16.71 7.15 -7.29
N GLN A 123 15.61 6.99 -6.53
CA GLN A 123 15.60 6.18 -5.30
C GLN A 123 15.81 4.69 -5.61
N TYR A 124 15.13 4.16 -6.63
CA TYR A 124 15.32 2.76 -7.05
C TYR A 124 16.71 2.54 -7.63
N TYR A 125 17.21 3.49 -8.42
CA TYR A 125 18.55 3.45 -9.00
C TYR A 125 19.62 3.48 -7.91
N ALA A 126 19.51 4.34 -6.92
CA ALA A 126 20.43 4.41 -5.78
C ALA A 126 20.46 3.10 -4.98
N ALA A 127 19.30 2.46 -4.79
CA ALA A 127 19.15 1.21 -4.04
C ALA A 127 19.55 -0.05 -4.82
N ALA A 128 19.78 0.05 -6.14
CA ALA A 128 20.12 -1.07 -7.01
C ALA A 128 21.62 -1.38 -6.98
N GLY A 129 21.98 -2.66 -7.09
CA GLY A 129 23.34 -3.09 -7.35
C GLY A 129 23.81 -2.75 -8.78
N LEU A 130 25.10 -2.91 -9.10
CA LEU A 130 25.70 -2.50 -10.39
C LEU A 130 24.95 -3.03 -11.61
N GLY A 131 24.60 -4.32 -11.65
CA GLY A 131 23.82 -4.89 -12.76
C GLY A 131 22.41 -4.32 -12.85
N GLY A 132 21.76 -4.05 -11.72
CA GLY A 132 20.45 -3.40 -11.67
C GLY A 132 20.49 -1.95 -12.16
N LYS A 133 21.50 -1.19 -11.78
CA LYS A 133 21.73 0.19 -12.26
C LYS A 133 21.90 0.22 -13.78
N LEU A 134 22.69 -0.69 -14.33
CA LEU A 134 22.90 -0.79 -15.77
C LEU A 134 21.59 -1.14 -16.49
N ALA A 135 20.86 -2.14 -16.01
CA ALA A 135 19.56 -2.53 -16.57
C ALA A 135 18.56 -1.36 -16.52
N MET A 136 18.43 -0.67 -15.39
CA MET A 136 17.54 0.49 -15.25
C MET A 136 17.91 1.60 -16.25
N LYS A 137 19.19 1.90 -16.43
CA LYS A 137 19.66 2.93 -17.38
C LYS A 137 19.32 2.56 -18.83
N ILE A 138 19.54 1.29 -19.21
CA ILE A 138 19.27 0.79 -20.57
C ILE A 138 17.77 0.75 -20.85
N PHE A 139 16.96 0.18 -19.94
CA PHE A 139 15.56 -0.11 -20.22
C PHE A 139 14.59 1.00 -19.80
N ARG A 140 15.03 2.07 -19.12
CA ARG A 140 14.16 3.17 -18.67
C ARG A 140 13.29 3.73 -19.79
N ARG A 141 13.93 4.19 -20.88
CA ARG A 141 13.22 4.81 -22.02
C ARG A 141 12.28 3.83 -22.71
N HIS A 142 12.72 2.58 -22.86
CA HIS A 142 11.87 1.51 -23.41
C HIS A 142 10.61 1.30 -22.57
N LEU A 143 10.77 1.17 -21.25
CA LEU A 143 9.64 0.99 -20.34
C LEU A 143 8.73 2.22 -20.29
N GLN A 144 9.28 3.43 -20.28
CA GLN A 144 8.50 4.67 -20.36
C GLN A 144 7.66 4.74 -21.63
N TYR A 145 8.27 4.45 -22.80
CA TYR A 145 7.55 4.42 -24.08
C TYR A 145 6.39 3.42 -24.04
N HIS A 146 6.65 2.20 -23.60
CA HIS A 146 5.61 1.18 -23.51
C HIS A 146 4.54 1.48 -22.46
N ASP A 147 4.89 2.13 -21.37
CA ASP A 147 3.95 2.55 -20.34
C ASP A 147 2.96 3.60 -20.88
N LEU A 148 3.47 4.62 -21.60
CA LEU A 148 2.64 5.61 -22.26
C LEU A 148 1.74 4.99 -23.34
N LYS A 149 2.31 4.17 -24.22
CA LYS A 149 1.54 3.46 -25.27
C LYS A 149 0.45 2.55 -24.68
N SER A 150 0.73 1.87 -23.57
CA SER A 150 -0.25 1.01 -22.93
C SER A 150 -1.42 1.78 -22.30
N ALA A 151 -1.18 3.02 -21.89
CA ALA A 151 -2.22 3.88 -21.34
C ALA A 151 -3.26 4.32 -22.38
N GLU A 152 -2.89 4.35 -23.68
CA GLU A 152 -3.81 4.66 -24.78
C GLU A 152 -4.90 3.59 -24.95
N ALA A 153 -4.58 2.32 -24.65
CA ALA A 153 -5.49 1.19 -24.77
C ALA A 153 -6.48 1.04 -23.58
N VAL A 154 -6.30 1.83 -22.52
CA VAL A 154 -7.18 1.84 -21.36
C VAL A 154 -8.36 2.77 -21.63
N ASP A 155 -9.59 2.25 -21.51
CA ASP A 155 -10.79 3.07 -21.69
C ASP A 155 -11.03 3.95 -20.47
N GLN A 156 -10.83 3.39 -19.26
CA GLN A 156 -11.03 4.10 -18.01
C GLN A 156 -9.96 3.77 -16.98
N PHE A 157 -9.38 4.81 -16.38
CA PHE A 157 -8.52 4.68 -15.21
C PHE A 157 -9.30 4.86 -13.92
N VAL A 158 -8.96 4.03 -12.93
CA VAL A 158 -9.39 4.17 -11.55
C VAL A 158 -8.14 4.27 -10.69
N ALA A 159 -7.95 5.38 -10.02
CA ALA A 159 -6.81 5.62 -9.13
C ALA A 159 -7.13 5.19 -7.69
N ASN A 160 -6.14 4.70 -6.95
CA ASN A 160 -6.30 4.34 -5.54
C ASN A 160 -6.34 5.55 -4.59
N SER A 161 -6.01 6.75 -5.09
CA SER A 161 -5.99 8.00 -4.31
C SER A 161 -6.01 9.22 -5.24
N ARG A 162 -6.34 10.40 -4.70
CA ARG A 162 -6.20 11.68 -5.41
C ARG A 162 -4.75 11.95 -5.82
N PHE A 163 -3.80 11.50 -5.00
CA PHE A 163 -2.38 11.61 -5.32
C PHE A 163 -1.99 10.80 -6.56
N VAL A 164 -2.50 9.58 -6.69
CA VAL A 164 -2.27 8.75 -7.90
C VAL A 164 -3.08 9.28 -9.09
N ALA A 165 -4.28 9.79 -8.89
CA ALA A 165 -5.05 10.45 -9.96
C ALA A 165 -4.28 11.62 -10.58
N ALA A 166 -3.66 12.47 -9.75
CA ALA A 166 -2.80 13.55 -10.23
C ALA A 166 -1.56 13.04 -11.02
N ARG A 167 -0.98 11.90 -10.60
CA ARG A 167 0.11 11.25 -11.36
C ARG A 167 -0.36 10.70 -12.71
N ILE A 168 -1.52 10.05 -12.77
CA ILE A 168 -2.13 9.56 -14.00
C ILE A 168 -2.34 10.73 -14.96
N LYS A 169 -2.90 11.84 -14.47
CA LYS A 169 -3.10 13.04 -15.28
C LYS A 169 -1.78 13.62 -15.81
N ARG A 170 -0.78 13.73 -14.95
CA ARG A 170 0.54 14.29 -15.32
C ARG A 170 1.31 13.41 -16.29
N ILE A 171 1.29 12.08 -16.10
CA ILE A 171 2.12 11.14 -16.86
C ILE A 171 1.41 10.67 -18.13
N TYR A 172 0.13 10.35 -18.06
CA TYR A 172 -0.64 9.78 -19.18
C TYR A 172 -1.55 10.80 -19.87
N GLY A 173 -1.73 12.01 -19.31
CA GLY A 173 -2.70 12.99 -19.80
C GLY A 173 -4.16 12.59 -19.63
N ARG A 174 -4.43 11.54 -18.82
CA ARG A 174 -5.76 10.93 -18.65
C ARG A 174 -6.38 11.31 -17.32
N ASP A 175 -7.68 11.48 -17.31
CA ASP A 175 -8.45 11.58 -16.07
C ASP A 175 -8.72 10.18 -15.49
N SER A 176 -9.02 10.11 -14.19
CA SER A 176 -9.35 8.88 -13.49
C SER A 176 -10.40 9.11 -12.41
N ALA A 177 -11.28 8.14 -12.21
CA ALA A 177 -12.05 8.05 -10.99
C ALA A 177 -11.13 7.72 -9.81
N VAL A 178 -11.53 8.09 -8.60
CA VAL A 178 -10.79 7.71 -7.38
C VAL A 178 -11.62 6.71 -6.59
N VAL A 179 -11.04 5.52 -6.38
CA VAL A 179 -11.62 4.49 -5.52
C VAL A 179 -10.51 4.00 -4.59
N HIS A 180 -10.64 4.33 -3.31
CA HIS A 180 -9.64 3.95 -2.31
C HIS A 180 -9.58 2.43 -2.13
N PRO A 181 -8.40 1.85 -1.85
CA PRO A 181 -8.25 0.40 -1.71
C PRO A 181 -8.99 -0.12 -0.48
N PRO A 182 -9.43 -1.39 -0.50
CA PRO A 182 -10.10 -2.01 0.64
C PRO A 182 -9.13 -2.20 1.81
N VAL A 183 -9.57 -1.86 3.01
CA VAL A 183 -8.88 -2.12 4.27
C VAL A 183 -9.78 -3.02 5.12
N GLU A 184 -9.18 -3.92 5.87
CA GLU A 184 -9.90 -4.86 6.76
C GLU A 184 -10.29 -4.14 8.07
N VAL A 185 -11.13 -3.09 7.93
CA VAL A 185 -11.48 -2.21 9.03
C VAL A 185 -12.20 -2.94 10.16
N GLU A 186 -13.04 -3.91 9.83
CA GLU A 186 -13.80 -4.72 10.80
C GLU A 186 -12.84 -5.52 11.70
N PHE A 187 -11.79 -6.10 11.13
CA PHE A 187 -10.78 -6.82 11.90
C PHE A 187 -10.09 -5.93 12.94
N PHE A 188 -9.71 -4.72 12.54
CA PHE A 188 -9.00 -3.79 13.43
C PHE A 188 -9.94 -3.06 14.41
N SER A 189 -11.22 -2.86 14.10
CA SER A 189 -12.19 -2.14 14.94
C SER A 189 -12.86 -3.00 16.01
N ASP A 190 -12.75 -4.33 15.94
CA ASP A 190 -13.36 -5.23 16.88
C ASP A 190 -12.77 -5.05 18.31
N GLU A 191 -13.60 -4.52 19.22
CA GLU A 191 -13.21 -4.21 20.60
C GLU A 191 -13.12 -5.45 21.51
N THR A 192 -13.70 -6.58 21.11
CA THR A 192 -13.73 -7.81 21.94
C THR A 192 -12.32 -8.35 22.18
N CYS A 193 -11.39 -8.09 21.28
CA CYS A 193 -9.98 -8.43 21.45
C CYS A 193 -9.23 -7.49 22.45
N GLY A 194 -9.75 -6.29 22.73
CA GLY A 194 -9.05 -5.30 23.57
C GLY A 194 -9.02 -5.66 25.07
N THR A 195 -10.00 -6.40 25.55
CA THR A 195 -10.09 -6.84 26.96
C THR A 195 -9.54 -8.26 27.18
N GLU A 196 -9.68 -9.14 26.21
CA GLU A 196 -9.17 -10.50 26.29
C GLU A 196 -7.71 -10.64 25.83
N CYS A 197 -7.23 -9.79 24.91
CA CYS A 197 -5.79 -9.71 24.57
C CYS A 197 -4.91 -9.18 25.71
N ARG A 198 -5.49 -8.64 26.77
CA ARG A 198 -4.76 -8.40 28.03
C ARG A 198 -4.42 -9.71 28.77
N ALA A 199 -5.07 -10.82 28.43
CA ALA A 199 -4.92 -12.11 29.10
C ALA A 199 -4.31 -13.24 28.24
N HIS A 200 -4.21 -13.08 26.91
CA HIS A 200 -3.62 -14.08 26.02
C HIS A 200 -2.45 -13.50 25.21
N ASP A 201 -1.27 -14.10 25.37
CA ASP A 201 0.03 -14.07 24.66
C ASP A 201 0.43 -12.81 23.84
N GLY A 202 -0.46 -12.05 23.25
CA GLY A 202 -0.15 -10.89 22.40
C GLY A 202 0.26 -9.63 23.20
N ALA A 203 -0.32 -9.39 24.36
CA ALA A 203 -0.01 -8.21 25.20
C ALA A 203 1.37 -8.31 25.86
N SER A 204 1.90 -9.51 26.06
CA SER A 204 3.26 -9.72 26.60
C SER A 204 4.36 -9.42 25.58
N ILE A 205 4.04 -9.35 24.28
CA ILE A 205 5.01 -9.06 23.20
C ILE A 205 5.24 -7.55 23.06
N ILE A 206 4.25 -6.71 23.38
CA ILE A 206 4.40 -5.25 23.34
C ILE A 206 5.03 -4.78 24.65
N PRO A 207 6.27 -4.29 24.63
CA PRO A 207 7.06 -4.09 25.85
C PRO A 207 6.76 -2.79 26.59
N PHE A 208 5.69 -2.09 26.23
CA PHE A 208 5.29 -0.82 26.81
C PHE A 208 3.81 -0.81 27.21
N GLU A 209 3.45 0.00 28.20
CA GLU A 209 2.07 0.21 28.64
C GLU A 209 1.24 0.90 27.56
N ALA A 210 -0.05 0.62 27.53
CA ALA A 210 -1.01 1.23 26.63
C ALA A 210 -0.98 2.78 26.77
N GLY A 211 -1.03 3.47 25.63
CA GLY A 211 -0.98 4.94 25.55
C GLY A 211 0.37 5.57 25.85
N SER A 212 1.41 4.76 26.16
CA SER A 212 2.72 5.29 26.54
C SER A 212 3.75 5.32 25.39
N TYR A 213 3.44 4.79 24.21
CA TYR A 213 4.38 4.65 23.09
C TYR A 213 3.78 5.11 21.76
N TYR A 214 4.65 5.55 20.86
CA TYR A 214 4.35 5.75 19.45
C TYR A 214 4.58 4.46 18.68
N LEU A 215 3.89 4.31 17.55
CA LEU A 215 4.02 3.15 16.68
C LEU A 215 4.51 3.56 15.30
N TYR A 216 5.48 2.82 14.77
CA TYR A 216 5.78 2.77 13.35
C TYR A 216 5.46 1.36 12.83
N SER A 217 4.65 1.25 11.79
CA SER A 217 4.31 -0.03 11.15
C SER A 217 4.56 0.03 9.65
N GLY A 218 5.28 -0.97 9.11
CA GLY A 218 5.50 -1.09 7.68
C GLY A 218 6.83 -1.73 7.29
N GLU A 219 7.05 -1.88 5.97
CA GLU A 219 8.32 -2.37 5.44
C GLU A 219 9.43 -1.32 5.69
N LEU A 220 10.52 -1.72 6.32
CA LEU A 220 11.63 -0.82 6.66
C LEU A 220 12.48 -0.50 5.42
N ARG A 221 11.96 0.41 4.60
CA ARG A 221 12.56 0.93 3.36
C ARG A 221 12.79 2.43 3.42
N ALA A 222 13.81 2.92 2.71
CA ALA A 222 14.20 4.32 2.74
C ALA A 222 13.07 5.29 2.39
N TYR A 223 12.23 5.00 1.40
CA TYR A 223 11.12 5.88 1.02
C TYR A 223 9.99 5.97 2.06
N LYS A 224 9.92 5.00 2.99
CA LYS A 224 8.96 5.01 4.11
C LYS A 224 9.48 5.72 5.35
N ARG A 225 10.71 6.16 5.32
CA ARG A 225 11.37 6.98 6.35
C ARG A 225 11.26 6.43 7.79
N PRO A 226 11.47 5.11 8.05
CA PRO A 226 11.55 4.62 9.42
C PRO A 226 12.67 5.28 10.23
N ASP A 227 13.71 5.76 9.56
CA ASP A 227 14.81 6.53 10.13
C ASP A 227 14.32 7.78 10.85
N MET A 228 13.38 8.52 10.26
CA MET A 228 12.82 9.74 10.88
C MET A 228 12.03 9.42 12.14
N ALA A 229 11.19 8.38 12.13
CA ALA A 229 10.42 7.99 13.31
C ALA A 229 11.34 7.57 14.47
N VAL A 230 12.36 6.76 14.16
CA VAL A 230 13.33 6.30 15.16
C VAL A 230 14.13 7.48 15.69
N GLU A 231 14.69 8.34 14.84
CA GLU A 231 15.54 9.45 15.24
C GLU A 231 14.76 10.50 16.05
N ALA A 232 13.53 10.86 15.64
CA ALA A 232 12.68 11.77 16.39
C ALA A 232 12.40 11.24 17.81
N CYS A 233 11.99 9.98 17.94
CA CYS A 233 11.72 9.38 19.24
C CYS A 233 12.99 9.27 20.12
N VAL A 234 14.15 8.98 19.54
CA VAL A 234 15.42 8.98 20.29
C VAL A 234 15.75 10.38 20.81
N ARG A 235 15.69 11.41 19.96
CA ARG A 235 15.96 12.81 20.34
C ARG A 235 15.03 13.32 21.44
N MET A 236 13.76 12.95 21.36
CA MET A 236 12.73 13.39 22.31
C MET A 236 12.59 12.48 23.54
N GLY A 237 13.36 11.39 23.63
CA GLY A 237 13.25 10.42 24.72
C GLY A 237 11.91 9.67 24.74
N LYS A 238 11.19 9.60 23.61
CA LYS A 238 9.88 8.95 23.50
C LYS A 238 10.02 7.44 23.29
N LYS A 239 9.02 6.70 23.78
CA LYS A 239 8.91 5.24 23.51
C LYS A 239 8.36 5.02 22.11
N LEU A 240 9.00 4.12 21.35
CA LEU A 240 8.59 3.72 20.00
C LEU A 240 8.62 2.22 19.83
N VAL A 241 7.53 1.67 19.35
CA VAL A 241 7.45 0.30 18.82
C VAL A 241 7.58 0.35 17.30
N VAL A 242 8.51 -0.43 16.74
CA VAL A 242 8.73 -0.55 15.30
C VAL A 242 8.35 -1.95 14.86
N ILE A 243 7.27 -2.05 14.08
CA ILE A 243 6.77 -3.31 13.50
C ILE A 243 7.08 -3.35 12.02
N GLY A 244 7.67 -4.47 11.58
CA GLY A 244 8.03 -4.74 10.20
C GLY A 244 9.49 -5.12 10.02
N ASN A 245 9.81 -5.52 8.79
CA ASN A 245 11.15 -5.90 8.37
C ASN A 245 11.54 -5.17 7.08
N GLY A 246 12.82 -5.08 6.80
CA GLY A 246 13.32 -4.47 5.56
C GLY A 246 14.82 -4.22 5.59
N LYS A 247 15.34 -3.69 4.49
CA LYS A 247 16.79 -3.45 4.32
C LYS A 247 17.39 -2.47 5.33
N MET A 248 16.56 -1.61 5.93
CA MET A 248 17.04 -0.62 6.91
C MET A 248 17.11 -1.15 8.34
N ARG A 249 16.54 -2.32 8.64
CA ARG A 249 16.42 -2.83 10.01
C ARG A 249 17.75 -2.84 10.76
N GLU A 250 18.75 -3.53 10.22
CA GLU A 250 20.05 -3.66 10.86
C GLU A 250 20.73 -2.30 11.12
N LYS A 251 20.62 -1.37 10.16
CA LYS A 251 21.16 -0.02 10.30
C LYS A 251 20.46 0.75 11.43
N LEU A 252 19.13 0.63 11.52
CA LEU A 252 18.33 1.30 12.55
C LEU A 252 18.60 0.71 13.93
N GLU A 253 18.66 -0.60 14.08
CA GLU A 253 18.99 -1.25 15.35
C GLU A 253 20.38 -0.83 15.84
N LYS A 254 21.36 -0.75 14.93
CA LYS A 254 22.70 -0.25 15.27
C LYS A 254 22.72 1.22 15.68
N SER A 255 21.92 2.08 15.04
CA SER A 255 21.87 3.52 15.36
C SER A 255 21.25 3.80 16.73
N VAL A 256 20.34 2.95 17.18
CA VAL A 256 19.67 3.06 18.49
C VAL A 256 20.56 2.54 19.63
N GLY A 257 21.41 1.56 19.35
CA GLY A 257 22.31 0.98 20.35
C GLY A 257 21.56 0.36 21.54
N ARG A 258 21.88 0.82 22.77
CA ARG A 258 21.26 0.33 24.01
C ARG A 258 20.05 1.15 24.47
N ASN A 259 19.46 1.98 23.62
CA ASN A 259 18.29 2.78 23.98
C ASN A 259 17.07 1.88 24.24
N ASN A 260 16.61 1.83 25.48
CA ASN A 260 15.49 0.98 25.89
C ASN A 260 14.11 1.50 25.44
N ASN A 261 14.01 2.74 24.98
CA ASN A 261 12.76 3.35 24.52
C ASN A 261 12.38 2.92 23.10
N ILE A 262 13.28 2.34 22.32
CA ILE A 262 12.99 1.90 20.94
C ILE A 262 13.00 0.36 20.87
N LYS A 263 11.90 -0.22 20.42
CA LYS A 263 11.76 -1.69 20.33
C LYS A 263 11.38 -2.12 18.93
N PHE A 264 12.20 -2.99 18.34
CA PHE A 264 11.95 -3.57 17.01
C PHE A 264 11.37 -4.98 17.15
N LEU A 265 10.08 -5.14 16.86
CA LEU A 265 9.40 -6.43 16.98
C LEU A 265 9.52 -7.30 15.72
N GLY A 266 9.95 -6.72 14.59
CA GLY A 266 10.00 -7.44 13.31
C GLY A 266 8.59 -7.66 12.74
N ARG A 267 8.40 -8.77 12.01
CA ARG A 267 7.07 -9.16 11.55
C ARG A 267 6.36 -9.87 12.70
N VAL A 268 5.15 -9.43 12.98
CA VAL A 268 4.26 -9.98 14.01
C VAL A 268 3.00 -10.57 13.36
N SER A 269 2.17 -11.26 14.14
CA SER A 269 0.84 -11.69 13.68
C SER A 269 -0.11 -10.51 13.56
N ASP A 270 -1.23 -10.71 12.87
CA ASP A 270 -2.23 -9.65 12.67
C ASP A 270 -2.89 -9.25 14.01
N GLU A 271 -3.05 -10.18 14.95
CA GLU A 271 -3.57 -9.94 16.30
C GLU A 271 -2.62 -9.06 17.12
N VAL A 272 -1.31 -9.34 17.07
CA VAL A 272 -0.29 -8.50 17.73
C VAL A 272 -0.23 -7.13 17.09
N LEU A 273 -0.38 -7.04 15.76
CA LEU A 273 -0.42 -5.77 15.05
C LEU A 273 -1.66 -4.95 15.45
N LYS A 274 -2.84 -5.59 15.53
CA LYS A 274 -4.08 -4.97 16.02
C LYS A 274 -3.91 -4.43 17.46
N ALA A 275 -3.35 -5.23 18.35
CA ALA A 275 -3.07 -4.82 19.73
C ALA A 275 -2.06 -3.65 19.77
N ALA A 276 -1.04 -3.67 18.91
CA ALA A 276 -0.05 -2.60 18.83
C ALA A 276 -0.67 -1.28 18.34
N TYR A 277 -1.58 -1.33 17.37
CA TYR A 277 -2.35 -0.15 16.98
C TYR A 277 -3.22 0.33 18.16
N ALA A 278 -4.10 -0.50 18.67
CA ALA A 278 -5.09 -0.11 19.69
C ALA A 278 -4.47 0.49 20.97
N ASN A 279 -3.24 0.13 21.29
CA ASN A 279 -2.54 0.60 22.49
C ASN A 279 -1.49 1.68 22.22
N ALA A 280 -1.28 2.09 20.99
CA ALA A 280 -0.36 3.17 20.66
C ALA A 280 -0.97 4.55 20.98
N LYS A 281 -0.12 5.50 21.39
CA LYS A 281 -0.49 6.91 21.55
C LYS A 281 -0.83 7.55 20.20
N ALA A 282 -0.03 7.27 19.18
CA ALA A 282 -0.28 7.61 17.78
C ALA A 282 0.60 6.77 16.85
N LEU A 283 0.15 6.61 15.61
CA LEU A 283 0.97 6.09 14.52
C LEU A 283 1.86 7.21 13.96
N LEU A 284 3.17 6.98 13.83
CA LEU A 284 4.07 7.87 13.10
C LEU A 284 4.20 7.41 11.65
N PHE A 285 3.83 8.27 10.69
CA PHE A 285 3.81 7.97 9.27
C PHE A 285 4.61 9.02 8.47
N PRO A 286 5.96 8.96 8.53
CA PRO A 286 6.83 10.00 7.95
C PRO A 286 7.11 9.82 6.46
N GLY A 287 6.72 8.70 5.85
CA GLY A 287 6.96 8.42 4.43
C GLY A 287 5.85 8.91 3.51
N VAL A 288 6.19 9.10 2.24
CA VAL A 288 5.21 9.39 1.18
C VAL A 288 4.79 8.09 0.50
N GLU A 289 3.51 7.75 0.59
CA GLU A 289 2.93 6.58 -0.06
C GLU A 289 1.82 6.96 -1.05
N ASP A 290 1.49 6.04 -1.97
CA ASP A 290 0.48 6.28 -3.00
C ASP A 290 -0.94 6.37 -2.40
N PHE A 291 -1.24 5.57 -1.38
CA PHE A 291 -2.44 5.68 -0.55
C PHE A 291 -2.06 5.62 0.94
N GLY A 292 -1.40 4.55 1.38
CA GLY A 292 -1.10 4.30 2.78
C GLY A 292 -2.25 3.56 3.48
N ILE A 293 -2.25 2.22 3.41
CA ILE A 293 -3.21 1.36 4.12
C ILE A 293 -3.01 1.46 5.63
N VAL A 294 -1.78 1.50 6.08
CA VAL A 294 -1.36 1.53 7.49
C VAL A 294 -2.02 2.65 8.31
N PRO A 295 -2.13 3.91 7.85
CA PRO A 295 -2.91 4.95 8.51
C PRO A 295 -4.38 4.61 8.72
N VAL A 296 -5.00 3.88 7.80
CA VAL A 296 -6.40 3.46 7.93
C VAL A 296 -6.55 2.30 8.91
N GLU A 297 -5.63 1.34 8.90
CA GLU A 297 -5.58 0.25 9.88
C GLU A 297 -5.45 0.79 11.31
N ALA A 298 -4.55 1.78 11.52
CA ALA A 298 -4.39 2.44 12.81
C ALA A 298 -5.67 3.15 13.26
N GLN A 299 -6.31 3.90 12.36
CA GLN A 299 -7.58 4.57 12.65
C GLN A 299 -8.72 3.58 12.94
N ALA A 300 -8.79 2.46 12.23
CA ALA A 300 -9.76 1.41 12.51
C ALA A 300 -9.61 0.86 13.94
N ALA A 301 -8.36 0.75 14.43
CA ALA A 301 -8.09 0.39 15.83
C ALA A 301 -8.33 1.56 16.83
N GLY A 302 -8.71 2.74 16.36
CA GLY A 302 -8.95 3.92 17.19
C GLY A 302 -7.73 4.81 17.41
N THR A 303 -6.63 4.59 16.70
CA THR A 303 -5.35 5.28 16.91
C THR A 303 -5.16 6.41 15.93
N PRO A 304 -4.90 7.66 16.39
CA PRO A 304 -4.63 8.80 15.53
C PRO A 304 -3.27 8.69 14.83
N VAL A 305 -3.11 9.49 13.77
CA VAL A 305 -1.94 9.44 12.89
C VAL A 305 -1.20 10.77 12.91
N VAL A 306 0.11 10.74 13.14
CA VAL A 306 1.02 11.87 12.90
C VAL A 306 1.78 11.60 11.61
N ALA A 307 1.50 12.35 10.55
CA ALA A 307 1.97 12.07 9.21
C ALA A 307 2.60 13.26 8.51
N LEU A 308 3.54 13.00 7.60
CA LEU A 308 3.96 13.98 6.61
C LEU A 308 2.78 14.31 5.70
N GLY A 309 2.42 15.58 5.56
CA GLY A 309 1.28 16.09 4.78
C GLY A 309 1.48 15.95 3.27
N LYS A 310 1.89 14.76 2.79
CA LYS A 310 2.18 14.48 1.36
C LYS A 310 1.74 13.08 0.96
N GLY A 311 1.26 12.94 -0.27
CA GLY A 311 0.87 11.63 -0.81
C GLY A 311 -0.56 11.24 -0.49
N GLY A 312 -0.84 9.94 -0.52
CA GLY A 312 -2.19 9.41 -0.35
C GLY A 312 -2.74 9.50 1.07
N VAL A 313 -1.89 9.75 2.07
CA VAL A 313 -2.34 9.97 3.46
C VAL A 313 -3.29 11.18 3.60
N LEU A 314 -3.21 12.15 2.67
CA LEU A 314 -4.14 13.27 2.60
C LEU A 314 -5.58 12.87 2.28
N ASP A 315 -5.79 11.66 1.77
CA ASP A 315 -7.12 11.11 1.50
C ASP A 315 -7.70 10.35 2.70
N SER A 316 -6.85 9.88 3.60
CA SER A 316 -7.23 8.95 4.67
C SER A 316 -7.17 9.52 6.08
N VAL A 317 -6.55 10.68 6.28
CA VAL A 317 -6.46 11.34 7.60
C VAL A 317 -7.16 12.69 7.54
N ILE A 318 -7.99 12.96 8.54
CA ILE A 318 -8.69 14.26 8.72
C ILE A 318 -7.87 15.07 9.75
N PRO A 319 -7.22 16.18 9.32
CA PRO A 319 -6.38 16.95 10.21
C PRO A 319 -7.18 17.55 11.37
N GLY A 320 -6.67 17.41 12.58
CA GLY A 320 -7.33 17.85 13.81
C GLY A 320 -8.45 16.93 14.31
N GLU A 321 -8.82 15.87 13.59
CA GLU A 321 -9.84 14.88 14.00
C GLU A 321 -9.26 13.48 14.17
N THR A 322 -8.62 12.96 13.13
CA THR A 322 -8.05 11.60 13.14
C THR A 322 -6.54 11.61 13.07
N GLY A 323 -5.92 12.78 12.99
CA GLY A 323 -4.47 12.92 13.00
C GLY A 323 -4.00 14.36 12.81
N LEU A 324 -2.68 14.47 12.70
CA LEU A 324 -1.97 15.74 12.51
C LEU A 324 -1.01 15.62 11.34
N PHE A 325 -0.94 16.65 10.49
CA PHE A 325 0.05 16.76 9.43
C PHE A 325 1.18 17.70 9.80
N TYR A 326 2.40 17.37 9.36
CA TYR A 326 3.52 18.28 9.30
C TYR A 326 4.02 18.39 7.84
N GLU A 327 4.66 19.51 7.49
CA GLU A 327 4.95 19.85 6.09
C GLU A 327 6.40 19.55 5.69
N GLU A 328 7.34 19.75 6.63
CA GLU A 328 8.77 19.58 6.37
C GLU A 328 9.21 18.13 6.55
N GLU A 329 9.74 17.53 5.47
CA GLU A 329 10.27 16.15 5.49
C GLU A 329 11.62 16.08 6.21
N THR A 330 11.63 16.51 7.49
CA THR A 330 12.79 16.54 8.39
C THR A 330 12.46 15.88 9.72
N VAL A 331 13.49 15.49 10.46
CA VAL A 331 13.32 14.98 11.83
C VAL A 331 12.77 16.06 12.73
N GLU A 332 13.21 17.30 12.55
CA GLU A 332 12.76 18.49 13.28
C GLU A 332 11.26 18.74 13.06
N GLY A 333 10.78 18.63 11.81
CA GLY A 333 9.35 18.74 11.48
C GLY A 333 8.52 17.68 12.19
N LEU A 334 9.00 16.42 12.20
CA LEU A 334 8.32 15.34 12.93
C LEU A 334 8.36 15.56 14.45
N CYS A 335 9.48 16.04 15.01
CA CYS A 335 9.58 16.38 16.44
C CYS A 335 8.55 17.46 16.81
N GLY A 336 8.49 18.55 16.04
CA GLY A 336 7.50 19.61 16.25
C GLY A 336 6.06 19.11 16.16
N ALA A 337 5.77 18.16 15.24
CA ALA A 337 4.45 17.54 15.15
C ALA A 337 4.12 16.67 16.38
N ILE A 338 5.10 15.92 16.89
CA ILE A 338 4.94 15.12 18.12
C ILE A 338 4.69 16.05 19.32
N GLU A 339 5.44 17.15 19.44
CA GLU A 339 5.21 18.18 20.49
C GLU A 339 3.82 18.80 20.37
N GLY A 340 3.43 19.23 19.18
CA GLY A 340 2.12 19.78 18.91
C GLY A 340 0.98 18.81 19.23
N PHE A 341 1.19 17.51 18.95
CA PHE A 341 0.26 16.45 19.31
C PHE A 341 0.12 16.28 20.84
N GLU A 342 1.22 16.41 21.59
CA GLU A 342 1.22 16.26 23.05
C GLU A 342 0.73 17.53 23.78
N VAL A 343 1.09 18.70 23.29
CA VAL A 343 0.73 20.01 23.90
C VAL A 343 -0.65 20.50 23.45
N GLY A 344 -1.12 20.04 22.29
CA GLY A 344 -2.40 20.44 21.67
C GLY A 344 -3.65 20.15 22.48
N GLY A 345 -3.46 19.84 23.74
CA GLY A 345 -4.28 19.91 24.97
C GLY A 345 -5.69 19.36 24.81
N GLY A 346 -6.70 19.56 24.85
CA GLY A 346 -8.11 19.17 24.94
C GLY A 346 -8.57 18.08 23.98
N ARG A 347 -8.17 18.10 22.71
CA ARG A 347 -8.74 17.16 21.72
C ARG A 347 -8.04 15.79 21.75
N TRP A 348 -6.73 15.75 21.82
CA TRP A 348 -5.96 14.50 21.85
C TRP A 348 -5.95 13.82 23.24
N ASN A 349 -6.40 14.53 24.29
CA ASN A 349 -6.50 13.98 25.65
C ASN A 349 -7.77 13.14 25.87
N ASP A 350 -8.83 13.37 25.12
CA ASP A 350 -10.01 12.52 25.15
C ASP A 350 -9.84 11.35 24.16
N CYS A 351 -9.16 10.30 24.63
CA CYS A 351 -8.88 9.12 23.83
C CYS A 351 -10.15 8.49 23.26
N SER A 352 -11.32 8.60 23.94
CA SER A 352 -12.57 8.00 23.49
C SER A 352 -13.14 8.75 22.29
N VAL A 353 -13.13 10.06 22.32
CA VAL A 353 -13.60 10.92 21.20
C VAL A 353 -12.70 10.76 19.98
N VAL A 354 -11.39 10.75 20.17
CA VAL A 354 -10.42 10.54 19.08
C VAL A 354 -10.59 9.14 18.46
N ALA A 355 -10.70 8.12 19.28
CA ALA A 355 -10.88 6.74 18.81
C ALA A 355 -12.18 6.59 18.02
N ALA A 356 -13.29 7.18 18.49
CA ALA A 356 -14.55 7.16 17.76
C ALA A 356 -14.44 7.85 16.40
N ALA A 357 -13.81 9.03 16.33
CA ALA A 357 -13.57 9.75 15.08
C ALA A 357 -12.68 8.95 14.11
N CYS A 358 -11.61 8.34 14.61
CA CYS A 358 -10.72 7.49 13.82
C CYS A 358 -11.47 6.29 13.21
N ARG A 359 -12.24 5.55 14.01
CA ARG A 359 -13.04 4.40 13.53
C ARG A 359 -14.11 4.83 12.53
N ALA A 360 -14.82 5.92 12.79
CA ALA A 360 -15.83 6.45 11.87
C ALA A 360 -15.22 6.83 10.52
N ASN A 361 -14.04 7.45 10.51
CA ASN A 361 -13.32 7.75 9.27
C ASN A 361 -12.83 6.48 8.57
N ALA A 362 -12.23 5.53 9.30
CA ALA A 362 -11.74 4.27 8.74
C ALA A 362 -12.82 3.46 8.04
N ALA A 363 -14.06 3.47 8.52
CA ALA A 363 -15.21 2.80 7.91
C ALA A 363 -15.47 3.22 6.45
N ASN A 364 -15.01 4.40 6.04
CA ASN A 364 -15.08 4.86 4.65
C ASN A 364 -14.18 4.07 3.68
N PHE A 365 -13.27 3.26 4.21
CA PHE A 365 -12.29 2.49 3.44
C PHE A 365 -12.53 0.97 3.56
N SER A 366 -13.74 0.57 3.97
CA SER A 366 -14.10 -0.85 4.07
C SER A 366 -14.11 -1.54 2.71
N LYS A 367 -14.05 -2.87 2.72
CA LYS A 367 -14.12 -3.68 1.50
C LYS A 367 -15.46 -3.50 0.78
N GLU A 368 -16.56 -3.37 1.50
CA GLU A 368 -17.90 -3.15 0.93
C GLU A 368 -17.96 -1.83 0.16
N ARG A 369 -17.39 -0.77 0.71
CA ARG A 369 -17.31 0.54 0.03
C ARG A 369 -16.45 0.47 -1.22
N PHE A 370 -15.30 -0.17 -1.14
CA PHE A 370 -14.45 -0.42 -2.30
C PHE A 370 -15.22 -1.14 -3.41
N LEU A 371 -15.87 -2.25 -3.09
CA LEU A 371 -16.63 -3.04 -4.07
C LEU A 371 -17.80 -2.23 -4.68
N SER A 372 -18.49 -1.45 -3.86
CA SER A 372 -19.58 -0.57 -4.33
C SER A 372 -19.08 0.48 -5.32
N HIS A 373 -18.02 1.22 -4.97
CA HIS A 373 -17.45 2.26 -5.83
C HIS A 373 -16.82 1.68 -7.10
N MET A 374 -16.19 0.50 -7.01
CA MET A 374 -15.66 -0.19 -8.19
C MET A 374 -16.77 -0.62 -9.15
N ARG A 375 -17.91 -1.12 -8.64
CA ARG A 375 -19.08 -1.45 -9.50
C ARG A 375 -19.57 -0.22 -10.26
N LEU A 376 -19.68 0.92 -9.59
CA LEU A 376 -20.08 2.18 -10.23
C LEU A 376 -19.07 2.60 -11.31
N SER A 377 -17.78 2.51 -11.02
CA SER A 377 -16.72 2.86 -11.97
C SER A 377 -16.63 1.90 -13.17
N ILE A 378 -17.05 0.65 -13.02
CA ILE A 378 -17.02 -0.34 -14.12
C ILE A 378 -18.33 -0.31 -14.93
N ALA A 379 -19.42 0.22 -14.40
CA ALA A 379 -20.70 0.30 -15.11
C ALA A 379 -20.57 1.11 -16.41
N PRO A 380 -21.29 0.73 -17.50
CA PRO A 380 -21.31 1.53 -18.72
C PRO A 380 -21.87 2.93 -18.44
N GLY A 381 -21.08 3.97 -18.75
CA GLY A 381 -21.48 5.38 -18.55
C GLY A 381 -21.08 5.99 -17.19
N GLY A 382 -20.28 5.28 -16.38
CA GLY A 382 -19.68 5.82 -15.15
C GLY A 382 -18.40 6.61 -15.41
#